data_5a14b5ba900d4c9f5e7bc23acfde88f3
#
_entry.id   5a14b5ba900d4c9f5e7bc23acfde88f3
#
_cell.length_a   1.000
_cell.length_b   1.000
_cell.length_c   1.000
_cell.angle_alpha   90.00
_cell.angle_beta   90.00
_cell.angle_gamma   90.00
#
_symmetry.space_group_name_H-M   'P 1'
#
loop_
_entity.id
_entity.type
_entity.pdbx_description
1 polymer ?
#
loop_
_entity_poly.entity_id
_entity_poly.type
_entity_poly.pdbx_seq_one_letter_code
_entity_poly.pdbx_strand_id
1 'polypeptide(L)'
;MNNKAAKGTWAAAFTVGSVWFGTHVGGGFASGNQVVSYFSQYGIWAAVLPILAMGLLALVMYTVMKFAKLSGFTNYKDTFSALYPKPWMEVFFEIFYIVILLAAVAAAVAGAGEVLANFFGVDYSMTANKLIFNLIIVAVLIILSIFGVKLVIAASTVLSIAILISTAVVVIAGFAADFDAISAQLLAENGLEAAAYVDKTGEAIWRGIFVYAAFQCVSIPAMIASSEGLTLKGVKRANILGWLMNGLALAASTAMLARWYPLLKALQDGGVAGFTTAASGIPNQTVLTLVGIKWLMVIFSVLLFCAFVSTSVTLVFTMIQRFQGHCFPKAIPNEKIRGVIVGVVVIAICFAISLLGLGNIIKYAYGYDGYYAILVIFLPVLIWGLPKVKKLSAEKKAELE
;
A
#
# COMPACT_ATOMS: atom_id res chain seq x y z
N MET A 1 -22.47 4.66 33.44
CA MET A 1 -23.01 5.24 32.24
C MET A 1 -21.88 5.60 31.27
N ASN A 2 -21.94 5.17 30.13
CA ASN A 2 -21.67 5.57 28.76
C ASN A 2 -20.35 5.16 28.08
N ASN A 3 -19.93 3.92 28.24
CA ASN A 3 -18.88 3.41 27.33
C ASN A 3 -19.41 3.00 25.92
N LYS A 4 -20.74 2.73 25.79
CA LYS A 4 -21.36 2.38 24.48
C LYS A 4 -21.59 3.58 23.55
N ALA A 5 -21.91 4.75 24.09
CA ALA A 5 -22.14 5.96 23.28
C ALA A 5 -20.84 6.46 22.63
N ALA A 6 -19.70 6.40 23.36
CA ALA A 6 -18.39 6.77 22.82
C ALA A 6 -17.94 5.90 21.63
N LYS A 7 -18.30 4.60 21.64
CA LYS A 7 -17.92 3.62 20.63
C LYS A 7 -18.60 3.80 19.24
N GLY A 8 -19.61 4.66 19.17
CA GLY A 8 -20.30 5.00 17.91
C GLY A 8 -20.05 6.42 17.39
N THR A 9 -19.22 7.21 18.07
CA THR A 9 -18.93 8.61 17.73
C THR A 9 -18.12 8.74 16.44
N TRP A 10 -18.15 9.92 15.83
CA TRP A 10 -17.30 10.24 14.69
C TRP A 10 -15.80 10.20 15.06
N ALA A 11 -15.43 10.59 16.27
CA ALA A 11 -14.04 10.53 16.76
C ALA A 11 -13.53 9.08 16.82
N ALA A 12 -14.29 8.15 17.41
CA ALA A 12 -13.92 6.74 17.42
C ALA A 12 -13.86 6.12 16.03
N ALA A 13 -14.79 6.53 15.14
CA ALA A 13 -14.79 6.10 13.75
C ALA A 13 -13.59 6.67 12.97
N PHE A 14 -13.19 7.92 13.24
CA PHE A 14 -12.01 8.54 12.65
C PHE A 14 -10.73 7.78 13.01
N THR A 15 -10.57 7.38 14.28
CA THR A 15 -9.42 6.56 14.70
C THR A 15 -9.29 5.28 13.86
N VAL A 16 -10.39 4.55 13.66
CA VAL A 16 -10.40 3.32 12.84
C VAL A 16 -10.22 3.62 11.34
N GLY A 17 -10.87 4.68 10.83
CA GLY A 17 -10.66 5.13 9.45
C GLY A 17 -9.20 5.52 9.18
N SER A 18 -8.52 6.12 10.18
CA SER A 18 -7.09 6.44 10.11
C SER A 18 -6.20 5.20 10.10
N VAL A 19 -6.61 4.08 10.70
CA VAL A 19 -5.90 2.79 10.56
C VAL A 19 -5.92 2.34 9.12
N TRP A 20 -7.08 2.40 8.45
CA TRP A 20 -7.15 2.08 7.02
C TRP A 20 -6.23 3.00 6.20
N PHE A 21 -6.31 4.31 6.45
CA PHE A 21 -5.45 5.27 5.77
C PHE A 21 -3.97 4.96 5.97
N GLY A 22 -3.56 4.67 7.21
CA GLY A 22 -2.18 4.31 7.54
C GLY A 22 -1.70 2.98 6.92
N THR A 23 -2.59 1.98 6.80
CA THR A 23 -2.25 0.70 6.16
C THR A 23 -2.18 0.81 4.63
N HIS A 24 -2.94 1.74 4.04
CA HIS A 24 -2.93 2.01 2.61
C HIS A 24 -1.74 2.88 2.20
N VAL A 25 -1.41 3.91 2.98
CA VAL A 25 -0.34 4.86 2.68
C VAL A 25 1.01 4.27 3.12
N GLY A 26 1.44 3.23 2.42
CA GLY A 26 2.80 2.71 2.52
C GLY A 26 3.75 3.40 1.54
N GLY A 27 5.01 2.93 1.50
CA GLY A 27 6.02 3.48 0.60
C GLY A 27 5.63 3.49 -0.88
N GLY A 28 4.81 2.53 -1.32
CA GLY A 28 4.34 2.46 -2.71
C GLY A 28 3.46 3.67 -3.12
N PHE A 29 2.56 4.12 -2.24
CA PHE A 29 1.78 5.34 -2.44
C PHE A 29 2.66 6.58 -2.28
N ALA A 30 3.40 6.67 -1.19
CA ALA A 30 4.23 7.83 -0.87
C ALA A 30 5.32 8.09 -1.92
N SER A 31 5.87 7.05 -2.56
CA SER A 31 6.79 7.18 -3.70
C SER A 31 6.15 7.78 -4.95
N GLY A 32 4.83 7.69 -5.08
CA GLY A 32 4.07 8.00 -6.28
C GLY A 32 3.96 6.84 -7.29
N ASN A 33 4.69 5.74 -7.08
CA ASN A 33 4.75 4.65 -8.05
C ASN A 33 3.39 3.96 -8.27
N GLN A 34 2.66 3.62 -7.20
CA GLN A 34 1.30 3.07 -7.34
C GLN A 34 0.38 4.03 -8.07
N VAL A 35 0.51 5.32 -7.80
CA VAL A 35 -0.31 6.37 -8.40
C VAL A 35 -0.08 6.46 -9.91
N VAL A 36 1.18 6.45 -10.35
CA VAL A 36 1.50 6.43 -11.78
C VAL A 36 1.05 5.13 -12.42
N SER A 37 1.38 3.98 -11.81
CA SER A 37 1.13 2.65 -12.41
C SER A 37 -0.35 2.32 -12.61
N TYR A 38 -1.23 2.87 -11.79
CA TYR A 38 -2.66 2.55 -11.83
C TYR A 38 -3.55 3.69 -12.34
N PHE A 39 -3.07 4.95 -12.27
CA PHE A 39 -3.90 6.11 -12.53
C PHE A 39 -3.23 7.15 -13.44
N SER A 40 -2.18 7.84 -13.00
CA SER A 40 -1.66 9.06 -13.62
C SER A 40 -1.17 8.86 -15.06
N GLN A 41 -0.69 7.67 -15.42
CA GLN A 41 -0.26 7.36 -16.79
C GLN A 41 -1.38 7.46 -17.83
N TYR A 42 -2.63 7.45 -17.41
CA TYR A 42 -3.81 7.56 -18.29
C TYR A 42 -4.32 9.00 -18.43
N GLY A 43 -3.69 9.96 -17.79
CA GLY A 43 -4.03 11.38 -17.86
C GLY A 43 -4.85 11.88 -16.67
N ILE A 44 -5.14 13.19 -16.66
CA ILE A 44 -5.76 13.86 -15.51
C ILE A 44 -7.20 13.38 -15.22
N TRP A 45 -7.93 12.92 -16.23
CA TRP A 45 -9.27 12.36 -16.04
C TRP A 45 -9.26 11.13 -15.12
N ALA A 46 -8.16 10.39 -15.08
CA ALA A 46 -8.00 9.23 -14.23
C ALA A 46 -7.98 9.57 -12.73
N ALA A 47 -7.92 10.85 -12.34
CA ALA A 47 -8.00 11.28 -10.95
C ALA A 47 -9.35 10.96 -10.27
N VAL A 48 -10.40 10.65 -11.04
CA VAL A 48 -11.67 10.16 -10.50
C VAL A 48 -11.61 8.69 -10.10
N LEU A 49 -10.77 7.88 -10.75
CA LEU A 49 -10.70 6.43 -10.56
C LEU A 49 -10.34 6.02 -9.12
N PRO A 50 -9.40 6.68 -8.41
CA PRO A 50 -9.12 6.41 -7.00
C PRO A 50 -10.33 6.53 -6.09
N ILE A 51 -11.18 7.52 -6.32
CA ILE A 51 -12.40 7.73 -5.52
C ILE A 51 -13.34 6.53 -5.69
N LEU A 52 -13.50 6.06 -6.93
CA LEU A 52 -14.32 4.89 -7.25
C LEU A 52 -13.71 3.60 -6.70
N ALA A 53 -12.40 3.42 -6.84
CA ALA A 53 -11.66 2.26 -6.31
C ALA A 53 -11.81 2.15 -4.79
N MET A 54 -11.55 3.25 -4.08
CA MET A 54 -11.69 3.28 -2.62
C MET A 54 -13.16 3.14 -2.18
N GLY A 55 -14.12 3.63 -2.96
CA GLY A 55 -15.54 3.41 -2.73
C GLY A 55 -15.94 1.93 -2.85
N LEU A 56 -15.43 1.26 -3.88
CA LEU A 56 -15.64 -0.17 -4.07
C LEU A 56 -15.01 -0.99 -2.93
N LEU A 57 -13.78 -0.67 -2.55
CA LEU A 57 -13.13 -1.29 -1.39
C LEU A 57 -13.89 -1.02 -0.09
N ALA A 58 -14.42 0.21 0.11
CA ALA A 58 -15.23 0.54 1.28
C ALA A 58 -16.49 -0.33 1.38
N LEU A 59 -17.15 -0.66 0.27
CA LEU A 59 -18.30 -1.55 0.25
C LEU A 59 -17.92 -2.98 0.67
N VAL A 60 -16.83 -3.52 0.12
CA VAL A 60 -16.31 -4.86 0.49
C VAL A 60 -15.89 -4.86 1.95
N MET A 61 -15.10 -3.89 2.37
CA MET A 61 -14.60 -3.72 3.74
C MET A 61 -15.76 -3.62 4.75
N TYR A 62 -16.73 -2.76 4.47
CA TYR A 62 -17.91 -2.61 5.32
C TYR A 62 -18.70 -3.91 5.45
N THR A 63 -18.87 -4.65 4.36
CA THR A 63 -19.59 -5.95 4.38
C THR A 63 -18.88 -6.95 5.27
N VAL A 64 -17.55 -7.09 5.12
CA VAL A 64 -16.75 -8.02 5.93
C VAL A 64 -16.72 -7.60 7.40
N MET A 65 -16.46 -6.32 7.69
CA MET A 65 -16.45 -5.81 9.07
C MET A 65 -17.82 -5.91 9.75
N LYS A 66 -18.91 -5.64 9.01
CA LYS A 66 -20.27 -5.81 9.52
C LYS A 66 -20.57 -7.27 9.80
N PHE A 67 -20.15 -8.18 8.91
CA PHE A 67 -20.28 -9.63 9.13
C PHE A 67 -19.52 -10.06 10.38
N ALA A 68 -18.24 -9.70 10.50
CA ALA A 68 -17.43 -9.99 11.68
C ALA A 68 -18.10 -9.51 12.97
N LYS A 69 -18.59 -8.27 12.96
CA LYS A 69 -19.26 -7.65 14.12
C LYS A 69 -20.57 -8.34 14.51
N LEU A 70 -21.38 -8.73 13.53
CA LEU A 70 -22.64 -9.46 13.77
C LEU A 70 -22.38 -10.87 14.28
N SER A 71 -21.31 -11.52 13.83
CA SER A 71 -20.94 -12.90 14.23
C SER A 71 -20.07 -12.94 15.49
N GLY A 72 -19.61 -11.79 16.02
CA GLY A 72 -18.74 -11.72 17.20
C GLY A 72 -17.27 -12.05 16.94
N PHE A 73 -16.84 -12.06 15.67
CA PHE A 73 -15.45 -12.32 15.30
C PHE A 73 -14.60 -11.07 15.45
N THR A 74 -13.35 -11.23 15.91
CA THR A 74 -12.37 -10.15 16.11
C THR A 74 -11.15 -10.28 15.20
N ASN A 75 -11.04 -11.39 14.45
CA ASN A 75 -9.95 -11.66 13.54
C ASN A 75 -10.48 -12.08 12.15
N TYR A 76 -9.64 -11.91 11.14
CA TYR A 76 -10.02 -12.18 9.75
C TYR A 76 -10.16 -13.68 9.46
N LYS A 77 -9.40 -14.55 10.14
CA LYS A 77 -9.40 -15.99 9.88
C LYS A 77 -10.76 -16.59 10.19
N ASP A 78 -11.29 -16.35 11.39
CA ASP A 78 -12.63 -16.80 11.78
C ASP A 78 -13.70 -16.15 10.90
N THR A 79 -13.50 -14.85 10.56
CA THR A 79 -14.42 -14.11 9.70
C THR A 79 -14.53 -14.76 8.33
N PHE A 80 -13.43 -15.06 7.65
CA PHE A 80 -13.44 -15.65 6.31
C PHE A 80 -13.83 -17.15 6.35
N SER A 81 -13.38 -17.90 7.37
CA SER A 81 -13.83 -19.28 7.56
C SER A 81 -15.36 -19.40 7.66
N ALA A 82 -16.01 -18.43 8.32
CA ALA A 82 -17.48 -18.40 8.43
C ALA A 82 -18.17 -17.75 7.22
N LEU A 83 -17.48 -16.83 6.52
CA LEU A 83 -18.02 -16.14 5.35
C LEU A 83 -18.11 -17.08 4.15
N TYR A 84 -17.09 -17.89 3.91
CA TYR A 84 -17.08 -18.86 2.81
C TYR A 84 -18.08 -20.00 3.01
N PRO A 85 -18.46 -20.74 1.94
CA PRO A 85 -19.35 -21.90 2.04
C PRO A 85 -18.77 -23.04 2.90
N LYS A 86 -17.45 -23.21 2.85
CA LYS A 86 -16.72 -24.22 3.62
C LYS A 86 -15.57 -23.56 4.37
N PRO A 87 -15.35 -23.84 5.67
CA PRO A 87 -14.33 -23.18 6.48
C PRO A 87 -12.91 -23.27 5.91
N TRP A 88 -12.53 -24.40 5.29
CA TRP A 88 -11.20 -24.58 4.72
C TRP A 88 -10.89 -23.63 3.56
N MET A 89 -11.90 -23.04 2.92
CA MET A 89 -11.71 -22.08 1.81
C MET A 89 -11.05 -20.77 2.27
N GLU A 90 -10.96 -20.53 3.56
CA GLU A 90 -10.21 -19.44 4.15
C GLU A 90 -8.74 -19.44 3.68
N VAL A 91 -8.19 -20.60 3.35
CA VAL A 91 -6.84 -20.72 2.78
C VAL A 91 -6.62 -19.85 1.53
N PHE A 92 -7.65 -19.55 0.76
CA PHE A 92 -7.55 -18.67 -0.41
C PHE A 92 -7.26 -17.23 0.00
N PHE A 93 -7.87 -16.76 1.09
CA PHE A 93 -7.50 -15.45 1.67
C PHE A 93 -6.08 -15.47 2.24
N GLU A 94 -5.67 -16.58 2.86
CA GLU A 94 -4.32 -16.74 3.38
C GLU A 94 -3.26 -16.63 2.28
N ILE A 95 -3.49 -17.30 1.13
CA ILE A 95 -2.57 -17.23 -0.02
C ILE A 95 -2.46 -15.79 -0.52
N PHE A 96 -3.59 -15.11 -0.74
CA PHE A 96 -3.61 -13.70 -1.09
C PHE A 96 -2.77 -12.87 -0.12
N TYR A 97 -3.04 -13.04 1.19
CA TYR A 97 -2.41 -12.22 2.23
C TYR A 97 -0.90 -12.45 2.31
N ILE A 98 -0.42 -13.69 2.15
CA ILE A 98 1.01 -13.99 2.12
C ILE A 98 1.67 -13.40 0.88
N VAL A 99 1.06 -13.55 -0.29
CA VAL A 99 1.61 -13.04 -1.56
C VAL A 99 1.75 -11.52 -1.53
N ILE A 100 0.70 -10.81 -1.10
CA ILE A 100 0.75 -9.34 -1.02
C ILE A 100 1.76 -8.86 0.03
N LEU A 101 1.92 -9.55 1.17
CA LEU A 101 2.94 -9.20 2.17
C LEU A 101 4.36 -9.37 1.63
N LEU A 102 4.64 -10.48 0.94
CA LEU A 102 5.95 -10.70 0.30
C LEU A 102 6.23 -9.64 -0.78
N ALA A 103 5.24 -9.36 -1.63
CA ALA A 103 5.34 -8.32 -2.63
C ALA A 103 5.58 -6.93 -2.01
N ALA A 104 4.90 -6.62 -0.90
CA ALA A 104 5.05 -5.34 -0.20
C ALA A 104 6.43 -5.18 0.45
N VAL A 105 6.99 -6.23 1.05
CA VAL A 105 8.36 -6.20 1.58
C VAL A 105 9.36 -6.06 0.44
N ALA A 106 9.20 -6.81 -0.64
CA ALA A 106 10.09 -6.73 -1.81
C ALA A 106 10.04 -5.33 -2.47
N ALA A 107 8.84 -4.76 -2.61
CA ALA A 107 8.66 -3.39 -3.09
C ALA A 107 9.33 -2.36 -2.17
N ALA A 108 9.23 -2.56 -0.86
CA ALA A 108 9.85 -1.66 0.10
C ALA A 108 11.39 -1.79 0.12
N VAL A 109 11.94 -2.99 -0.07
CA VAL A 109 13.40 -3.18 -0.26
C VAL A 109 13.87 -2.47 -1.52
N ALA A 110 13.19 -2.68 -2.65
CA ALA A 110 13.52 -2.02 -3.91
C ALA A 110 13.40 -0.48 -3.80
N GLY A 111 12.30 0.01 -3.22
CA GLY A 111 12.08 1.44 -3.04
C GLY A 111 13.09 2.10 -2.11
N ALA A 112 13.42 1.48 -0.96
CA ALA A 112 14.44 1.99 -0.05
C ALA A 112 15.84 2.01 -0.71
N GLY A 113 16.17 0.95 -1.49
CA GLY A 113 17.40 0.88 -2.26
C GLY A 113 17.50 2.00 -3.30
N GLU A 114 16.40 2.27 -4.02
CA GLU A 114 16.34 3.32 -5.02
C GLU A 114 16.41 4.74 -4.39
N VAL A 115 15.70 4.98 -3.27
CA VAL A 115 15.82 6.25 -2.52
C VAL A 115 17.25 6.50 -2.12
N LEU A 116 17.92 5.46 -1.60
CA LEU A 116 19.31 5.56 -1.13
C LEU A 116 20.27 5.81 -2.30
N ALA A 117 20.11 5.10 -3.41
CA ALA A 117 20.91 5.28 -4.61
C ALA A 117 20.75 6.72 -5.18
N ASN A 118 19.51 7.18 -5.30
CA ASN A 118 19.21 8.55 -5.77
C ASN A 118 19.80 9.61 -4.84
N PHE A 119 19.78 9.37 -3.52
CA PHE A 119 20.38 10.29 -2.55
C PHE A 119 21.89 10.45 -2.73
N PHE A 120 22.58 9.38 -3.14
CA PHE A 120 24.00 9.42 -3.46
C PHE A 120 24.31 9.74 -4.93
N GLY A 121 23.31 10.04 -5.75
CA GLY A 121 23.49 10.33 -7.17
C GLY A 121 23.93 9.12 -8.01
N VAL A 122 23.61 7.89 -7.56
CA VAL A 122 23.97 6.64 -8.23
C VAL A 122 22.80 6.15 -9.07
N ASP A 123 23.07 5.75 -10.31
CA ASP A 123 22.06 5.20 -11.21
C ASP A 123 21.58 3.80 -10.75
N TYR A 124 20.37 3.77 -10.20
CA TYR A 124 19.74 2.54 -9.73
C TYR A 124 19.21 1.63 -10.86
N SER A 125 19.19 2.08 -12.10
CA SER A 125 18.77 1.23 -13.22
C SER A 125 19.78 0.12 -13.52
N MET A 126 21.04 0.36 -13.21
CA MET A 126 22.14 -0.62 -13.40
C MET A 126 21.98 -1.79 -12.42
N THR A 127 22.03 -3.01 -12.94
CA THR A 127 21.85 -4.26 -12.15
C THR A 127 22.83 -4.35 -10.97
N ALA A 128 24.09 -3.97 -11.15
CA ALA A 128 25.10 -3.99 -10.07
C ALA A 128 24.73 -3.03 -8.92
N ASN A 129 24.32 -1.80 -9.25
CA ASN A 129 23.94 -0.82 -8.25
C ASN A 129 22.68 -1.27 -7.50
N LYS A 130 21.67 -1.75 -8.23
CA LYS A 130 20.45 -2.32 -7.64
C LYS A 130 20.78 -3.46 -6.66
N LEU A 131 21.67 -4.37 -7.03
CA LEU A 131 22.11 -5.45 -6.18
C LEU A 131 22.77 -4.93 -4.88
N ILE A 132 23.71 -3.99 -5.02
CA ILE A 132 24.44 -3.41 -3.88
C ILE A 132 23.50 -2.70 -2.92
N PHE A 133 22.69 -1.78 -3.43
CA PHE A 133 21.79 -1.00 -2.56
C PHE A 133 20.72 -1.87 -1.90
N ASN A 134 20.14 -2.84 -2.62
CA ASN A 134 19.18 -3.78 -2.02
C ASN A 134 19.84 -4.69 -0.98
N LEU A 135 21.09 -5.10 -1.14
CA LEU A 135 21.83 -5.85 -0.11
C LEU A 135 22.08 -5.01 1.15
N ILE A 136 22.37 -3.72 1.01
CA ILE A 136 22.50 -2.81 2.15
C ILE A 136 21.16 -2.76 2.91
N ILE A 137 20.04 -2.60 2.20
CA ILE A 137 18.70 -2.58 2.83
C ILE A 137 18.42 -3.91 3.52
N VAL A 138 18.71 -5.04 2.89
CA VAL A 138 18.54 -6.37 3.50
C VAL A 138 19.33 -6.51 4.80
N ALA A 139 20.60 -6.06 4.83
CA ALA A 139 21.40 -6.07 6.04
C ALA A 139 20.75 -5.22 7.16
N VAL A 140 20.27 -4.03 6.83
CA VAL A 140 19.53 -3.18 7.77
C VAL A 140 18.27 -3.88 8.26
N LEU A 141 17.49 -4.51 7.38
CA LEU A 141 16.27 -5.23 7.75
C LEU A 141 16.54 -6.42 8.66
N ILE A 142 17.58 -7.20 8.42
CA ILE A 142 17.96 -8.32 9.28
C ILE A 142 18.29 -7.80 10.69
N ILE A 143 19.13 -6.77 10.79
CA ILE A 143 19.51 -6.18 12.08
C ILE A 143 18.27 -5.66 12.82
N LEU A 144 17.42 -4.89 12.16
CA LEU A 144 16.22 -4.30 12.76
C LEU A 144 15.17 -5.36 13.10
N SER A 145 15.02 -6.41 12.29
CA SER A 145 14.08 -7.49 12.56
C SER A 145 14.49 -8.35 13.77
N ILE A 146 15.78 -8.45 14.06
CA ILE A 146 16.29 -9.22 15.22
C ILE A 146 16.30 -8.35 16.49
N PHE A 147 16.83 -7.13 16.39
CA PHE A 147 17.15 -6.30 17.56
C PHE A 147 16.25 -5.07 17.73
N GLY A 148 15.62 -4.60 16.67
CA GLY A 148 14.96 -3.28 16.63
C GLY A 148 13.44 -3.29 16.47
N VAL A 149 12.77 -4.43 16.37
CA VAL A 149 11.34 -4.53 16.03
C VAL A 149 10.46 -3.64 16.91
N LYS A 150 10.64 -3.66 18.22
CA LYS A 150 9.85 -2.86 19.16
C LYS A 150 10.01 -1.36 18.92
N LEU A 151 11.25 -0.91 18.66
CA LEU A 151 11.55 0.48 18.36
C LEU A 151 10.91 0.92 17.05
N VAL A 152 11.03 0.07 16.00
CA VAL A 152 10.46 0.35 14.69
C VAL A 152 8.94 0.43 14.74
N ILE A 153 8.28 -0.52 15.43
CA ILE A 153 6.81 -0.48 15.59
C ILE A 153 6.38 0.77 16.37
N ALA A 154 7.09 1.13 17.43
CA ALA A 154 6.79 2.34 18.19
C ALA A 154 6.94 3.62 17.35
N ALA A 155 7.97 3.68 16.48
CA ALA A 155 8.22 4.82 15.61
C ALA A 155 7.30 4.86 14.39
N SER A 156 6.75 3.72 13.95
CA SER A 156 6.01 3.60 12.69
C SER A 156 4.80 4.53 12.60
N THR A 157 4.09 4.76 13.70
CA THR A 157 2.94 5.69 13.73
C THR A 157 3.38 7.13 13.44
N VAL A 158 4.45 7.59 14.08
CA VAL A 158 4.99 8.94 13.86
C VAL A 158 5.51 9.07 12.44
N LEU A 159 6.23 8.06 11.96
CA LEU A 159 6.74 8.03 10.58
C LEU A 159 5.60 8.04 9.56
N SER A 160 4.52 7.31 9.79
CA SER A 160 3.35 7.30 8.90
C SER A 160 2.69 8.68 8.82
N ILE A 161 2.55 9.39 9.93
CA ILE A 161 2.02 10.75 9.93
C ILE A 161 2.97 11.70 9.21
N ALA A 162 4.27 11.61 9.48
CA ALA A 162 5.28 12.47 8.87
C ALA A 162 5.34 12.28 7.35
N ILE A 163 5.32 11.05 6.84
CA ILE A 163 5.33 10.78 5.40
C ILE A 163 4.03 11.24 4.72
N LEU A 164 2.90 11.16 5.42
CA LEU A 164 1.63 11.69 4.92
C LEU A 164 1.66 13.20 4.71
N ILE A 165 2.12 13.92 5.73
CA ILE A 165 2.27 15.38 5.65
C ILE A 165 3.27 15.72 4.54
N SER A 166 4.39 15.03 4.49
CA SER A 166 5.41 15.21 3.46
C SER A 166 4.86 14.95 2.06
N THR A 167 4.09 13.88 1.86
CA THR A 167 3.45 13.58 0.56
C THR A 167 2.43 14.67 0.17
N ALA A 168 1.65 15.19 1.12
CA ALA A 168 0.75 16.31 0.85
C ALA A 168 1.53 17.57 0.44
N VAL A 169 2.66 17.85 1.08
CA VAL A 169 3.53 18.97 0.70
C VAL A 169 4.11 18.76 -0.71
N VAL A 170 4.50 17.54 -1.07
CA VAL A 170 4.96 17.20 -2.44
C VAL A 170 3.87 17.49 -3.47
N VAL A 171 2.62 17.09 -3.19
CA VAL A 171 1.48 17.34 -4.07
C VAL A 171 1.28 18.85 -4.26
N ILE A 172 1.32 19.62 -3.18
CA ILE A 172 1.19 21.08 -3.23
C ILE A 172 2.35 21.69 -4.02
N ALA A 173 3.59 21.30 -3.76
CA ALA A 173 4.78 21.80 -4.46
C ALA A 173 4.73 21.46 -5.96
N GLY A 174 4.29 20.24 -6.32
CA GLY A 174 4.14 19.82 -7.71
C GLY A 174 3.06 20.59 -8.47
N PHE A 175 2.00 21.05 -7.81
CA PHE A 175 0.99 21.91 -8.42
C PHE A 175 1.45 23.40 -8.49
N ALA A 176 2.17 23.88 -7.50
CA ALA A 176 2.62 25.26 -7.42
C ALA A 176 3.80 25.56 -8.35
N ALA A 177 4.52 24.54 -8.81
CA ALA A 177 5.66 24.71 -9.70
C ALA A 177 5.23 25.19 -11.09
N ASP A 178 6.11 25.98 -11.73
CA ASP A 178 5.97 26.36 -13.13
C ASP A 178 6.33 25.16 -14.04
N PHE A 179 5.41 24.23 -14.13
CA PHE A 179 5.57 23.00 -14.90
C PHE A 179 5.87 23.31 -16.37
N ASP A 180 5.21 24.31 -16.96
CA ASP A 180 5.32 24.58 -18.39
C ASP A 180 6.73 25.07 -18.74
N ALA A 181 7.31 25.95 -17.92
CA ALA A 181 8.69 26.40 -18.07
C ALA A 181 9.69 25.26 -17.85
N ILE A 182 9.55 24.50 -16.77
CA ILE A 182 10.43 23.36 -16.44
C ILE A 182 10.38 22.31 -17.56
N SER A 183 9.19 21.96 -18.01
CA SER A 183 8.98 20.94 -19.04
C SER A 183 9.57 21.38 -20.38
N ALA A 184 9.27 22.61 -20.82
CA ALA A 184 9.79 23.15 -22.07
C ALA A 184 11.32 23.19 -22.08
N GLN A 185 11.93 23.65 -20.99
CA GLN A 185 13.39 23.71 -20.85
C GLN A 185 14.03 22.31 -20.94
N LEU A 186 13.58 21.36 -20.11
CA LEU A 186 14.19 20.02 -20.04
C LEU A 186 14.01 19.22 -21.31
N LEU A 187 12.85 19.31 -21.96
CA LEU A 187 12.61 18.65 -23.22
C LEU A 187 13.52 19.21 -24.31
N ALA A 188 13.66 20.55 -24.40
CA ALA A 188 14.55 21.20 -25.37
C ALA A 188 16.02 20.87 -25.14
N GLU A 189 16.51 20.93 -23.88
CA GLU A 189 17.90 20.62 -23.51
C GLU A 189 18.31 19.18 -23.87
N ASN A 190 17.36 18.24 -23.82
CA ASN A 190 17.62 16.84 -24.10
C ASN A 190 17.16 16.39 -25.50
N GLY A 191 16.63 17.30 -26.32
CA GLY A 191 16.10 16.96 -27.65
C GLY A 191 14.95 15.99 -27.62
N LEU A 192 14.08 16.08 -26.62
CA LEU A 192 12.95 15.17 -26.38
C LEU A 192 11.62 15.86 -26.64
N GLU A 193 10.61 15.07 -26.92
CA GLU A 193 9.21 15.49 -26.94
C GLU A 193 8.47 14.93 -25.74
N ALA A 194 7.42 15.62 -25.28
CA ALA A 194 6.58 15.13 -24.19
C ALA A 194 5.96 13.79 -24.55
N ALA A 195 6.05 12.81 -23.67
CA ALA A 195 5.46 11.51 -23.90
C ALA A 195 3.92 11.57 -23.89
N ALA A 196 3.28 10.74 -24.70
CA ALA A 196 1.83 10.60 -24.68
C ALA A 196 1.36 9.84 -23.42
N TYR A 197 0.13 10.12 -23.01
CA TYR A 197 -0.55 9.27 -22.04
C TYR A 197 -0.88 7.91 -22.66
N VAL A 198 -1.06 6.92 -21.78
CA VAL A 198 -1.49 5.59 -22.21
C VAL A 198 -2.95 5.65 -22.62
N ASP A 199 -3.22 5.52 -23.92
CA ASP A 199 -4.57 5.53 -24.48
C ASP A 199 -5.23 4.14 -24.39
N LYS A 200 -5.64 3.77 -23.17
CA LYS A 200 -6.29 2.50 -22.85
C LYS A 200 -7.34 2.69 -21.76
N THR A 201 -8.40 3.41 -22.08
CA THR A 201 -9.48 3.74 -21.13
C THR A 201 -10.06 2.51 -20.43
N GLY A 202 -10.32 1.42 -21.18
CA GLY A 202 -10.83 0.18 -20.60
C GLY A 202 -9.85 -0.46 -19.60
N GLU A 203 -8.55 -0.46 -19.89
CA GLU A 203 -7.51 -0.93 -18.97
C GLU A 203 -7.43 -0.02 -17.74
N ALA A 204 -7.49 1.30 -17.92
CA ALA A 204 -7.48 2.27 -16.83
C ALA A 204 -8.63 2.04 -15.85
N ILE A 205 -9.86 1.86 -16.35
CA ILE A 205 -11.03 1.57 -15.53
C ILE A 205 -10.87 0.24 -14.80
N TRP A 206 -10.51 -0.82 -15.54
CA TRP A 206 -10.39 -2.16 -14.97
C TRP A 206 -9.28 -2.23 -13.90
N ARG A 207 -8.08 -1.81 -14.25
CA ARG A 207 -6.94 -1.83 -13.31
C ARG A 207 -7.08 -0.80 -12.21
N GLY A 208 -7.48 0.42 -12.56
CA GLY A 208 -7.57 1.52 -11.61
C GLY A 208 -8.72 1.34 -10.60
N ILE A 209 -9.85 0.75 -10.97
CA ILE A 209 -10.96 0.56 -10.03
C ILE A 209 -10.90 -0.83 -9.39
N PHE A 210 -10.96 -1.89 -10.20
CA PHE A 210 -11.19 -3.24 -9.67
C PHE A 210 -9.91 -3.87 -9.13
N VAL A 211 -8.82 -3.87 -9.91
CA VAL A 211 -7.57 -4.51 -9.49
C VAL A 211 -6.94 -3.76 -8.33
N TYR A 212 -6.94 -2.41 -8.39
CA TYR A 212 -6.41 -1.58 -7.32
C TYR A 212 -7.18 -1.79 -6.01
N ALA A 213 -8.51 -1.71 -6.03
CA ALA A 213 -9.33 -1.96 -4.85
C ALA A 213 -9.12 -3.38 -4.29
N ALA A 214 -8.93 -4.37 -5.17
CA ALA A 214 -8.81 -5.76 -4.77
C ALA A 214 -7.51 -6.08 -4.03
N PHE A 215 -6.34 -5.66 -4.52
CA PHE A 215 -5.11 -5.90 -3.76
C PHE A 215 -5.05 -5.08 -2.46
N GLN A 216 -5.75 -3.96 -2.37
CA GLN A 216 -5.89 -3.18 -1.14
C GLN A 216 -6.75 -3.86 -0.06
N CYS A 217 -7.36 -5.01 -0.35
CA CYS A 217 -7.97 -5.89 0.65
C CYS A 217 -6.97 -6.39 1.70
N VAL A 218 -5.68 -6.21 1.49
CA VAL A 218 -4.63 -6.40 2.51
C VAL A 218 -4.91 -5.62 3.81
N SER A 219 -5.70 -4.55 3.74
CA SER A 219 -6.12 -3.76 4.91
C SER A 219 -7.22 -4.42 5.76
N ILE A 220 -7.93 -5.42 5.24
CA ILE A 220 -9.08 -6.05 5.92
C ILE A 220 -8.73 -6.59 7.32
N PRO A 221 -7.63 -7.34 7.52
CA PRO A 221 -7.27 -7.85 8.84
C PRO A 221 -7.10 -6.74 9.90
N ALA A 222 -6.41 -5.67 9.54
CA ALA A 222 -6.21 -4.53 10.44
C ALA A 222 -7.52 -3.80 10.76
N MET A 223 -8.43 -3.69 9.79
CA MET A 223 -9.72 -3.04 9.97
C MET A 223 -10.67 -3.87 10.82
N ILE A 224 -10.70 -5.19 10.70
CA ILE A 224 -11.47 -6.06 11.58
C ILE A 224 -10.98 -5.87 13.02
N ALA A 225 -9.68 -6.04 13.26
CA ALA A 225 -9.08 -5.94 14.58
C ALA A 225 -9.30 -4.57 15.24
N SER A 226 -9.05 -3.48 14.52
CA SER A 226 -9.21 -2.12 15.04
C SER A 226 -10.68 -1.74 15.33
N SER A 227 -11.63 -2.37 14.65
CA SER A 227 -13.06 -2.11 14.81
C SER A 227 -13.74 -2.85 15.97
N GLU A 228 -13.02 -3.69 16.70
CA GLU A 228 -13.58 -4.49 17.81
C GLU A 228 -14.43 -3.67 18.77
N GLY A 229 -13.93 -2.50 19.16
CA GLY A 229 -14.62 -1.57 20.06
C GLY A 229 -15.78 -0.79 19.44
N LEU A 230 -15.97 -0.76 18.12
CA LEU A 230 -16.98 0.06 17.48
C LEU A 230 -18.38 -0.58 17.52
N THR A 231 -19.42 0.26 17.51
CA THR A 231 -20.79 -0.17 17.17
C THR A 231 -20.93 -0.34 15.65
N LEU A 232 -22.01 -0.98 15.18
CA LEU A 232 -22.33 -1.06 13.74
C LEU A 232 -22.39 0.31 13.05
N LYS A 233 -22.92 1.31 13.77
CA LYS A 233 -22.94 2.71 13.28
C LYS A 233 -21.52 3.28 13.19
N GLY A 234 -20.65 2.95 14.17
CA GLY A 234 -19.23 3.31 14.16
C GLY A 234 -18.48 2.66 13.00
N VAL A 235 -18.71 1.38 12.74
CA VAL A 235 -18.12 0.66 11.58
C VAL A 235 -18.50 1.33 10.25
N LYS A 236 -19.79 1.69 10.06
CA LYS A 236 -20.22 2.41 8.85
C LYS A 236 -19.50 3.75 8.70
N ARG A 237 -19.42 4.54 9.78
CA ARG A 237 -18.73 5.83 9.78
C ARG A 237 -17.25 5.71 9.49
N ALA A 238 -16.57 4.70 10.08
CA ALA A 238 -15.16 4.44 9.84
C ALA A 238 -14.85 4.13 8.37
N ASN A 239 -15.72 3.33 7.72
CA ASN A 239 -15.58 3.04 6.29
C ASN A 239 -15.81 4.28 5.41
N ILE A 240 -16.78 5.14 5.74
CA ILE A 240 -17.00 6.40 5.00
C ILE A 240 -15.78 7.32 5.15
N LEU A 241 -15.28 7.51 6.37
CA LEU A 241 -14.09 8.35 6.61
C LEU A 241 -12.85 7.79 5.92
N GLY A 242 -12.61 6.48 6.03
CA GLY A 242 -11.50 5.82 5.34
C GLY A 242 -11.59 5.95 3.82
N TRP A 243 -12.78 5.78 3.25
CA TRP A 243 -13.04 6.03 1.82
C TRP A 243 -12.66 7.44 1.40
N LEU A 244 -13.20 8.45 2.10
CA LEU A 244 -12.95 9.86 1.77
C LEU A 244 -11.46 10.21 1.91
N MET A 245 -10.82 9.81 3.01
CA MET A 245 -9.40 10.09 3.25
C MET A 245 -8.51 9.47 2.15
N ASN A 246 -8.69 8.18 1.89
CA ASN A 246 -7.89 7.48 0.89
C ASN A 246 -8.20 7.94 -0.55
N GLY A 247 -9.49 8.05 -0.88
CA GLY A 247 -9.93 8.45 -2.22
C GLY A 247 -9.47 9.85 -2.60
N LEU A 248 -9.61 10.83 -1.68
CA LEU A 248 -9.20 12.21 -1.94
C LEU A 248 -7.67 12.38 -2.00
N ALA A 249 -6.94 11.72 -1.10
CA ALA A 249 -5.47 11.77 -1.10
C ALA A 249 -4.89 11.17 -2.40
N LEU A 250 -5.43 10.02 -2.82
CA LEU A 250 -5.04 9.40 -4.09
C LEU A 250 -5.44 10.26 -5.30
N ALA A 251 -6.65 10.83 -5.31
CA ALA A 251 -7.10 11.67 -6.41
C ALA A 251 -6.22 12.91 -6.59
N ALA A 252 -5.87 13.58 -5.48
CA ALA A 252 -4.98 14.73 -5.51
C ALA A 252 -3.57 14.36 -6.01
N SER A 253 -3.01 13.25 -5.51
CA SER A 253 -1.71 12.74 -5.98
C SER A 253 -1.76 12.32 -7.45
N THR A 254 -2.88 11.70 -7.88
CA THR A 254 -3.08 11.31 -9.28
C THR A 254 -3.11 12.52 -10.20
N ALA A 255 -3.86 13.56 -9.85
CA ALA A 255 -3.95 14.78 -10.64
C ALA A 255 -2.59 15.49 -10.77
N MET A 256 -1.85 15.58 -9.66
CA MET A 256 -0.51 16.16 -9.66
C MET A 256 0.43 15.33 -10.55
N LEU A 257 0.55 14.04 -10.32
CA LEU A 257 1.46 13.18 -11.08
C LEU A 257 1.02 13.02 -12.55
N ALA A 258 -0.27 13.12 -12.88
CA ALA A 258 -0.71 13.14 -14.26
C ALA A 258 -0.19 14.38 -15.01
N ARG A 259 -0.15 15.56 -14.37
CA ARG A 259 0.46 16.74 -14.98
C ARG A 259 1.93 16.52 -15.31
N TRP A 260 2.67 15.84 -14.42
CA TRP A 260 4.10 15.60 -14.57
C TRP A 260 4.43 14.37 -15.44
N TYR A 261 3.52 13.43 -15.62
CA TYR A 261 3.77 12.15 -16.29
C TYR A 261 4.39 12.27 -17.68
N PRO A 262 3.92 13.16 -18.59
CA PRO A 262 4.52 13.28 -19.93
C PRO A 262 6.00 13.61 -19.91
N LEU A 263 6.42 14.51 -19.01
CA LEU A 263 7.83 14.87 -18.82
C LEU A 263 8.62 13.72 -18.19
N LEU A 264 8.13 13.17 -17.07
CA LEU A 264 8.79 12.05 -16.38
C LEU A 264 9.01 10.85 -17.30
N LYS A 265 8.03 10.55 -18.13
CA LYS A 265 8.09 9.44 -19.07
C LYS A 265 9.06 9.72 -20.22
N ALA A 266 9.07 10.94 -20.74
CA ALA A 266 10.01 11.36 -21.78
C ALA A 266 11.47 11.30 -21.28
N LEU A 267 11.76 11.80 -20.08
CA LEU A 267 13.10 11.74 -19.47
C LEU A 267 13.55 10.29 -19.24
N GLN A 268 12.63 9.43 -18.78
CA GLN A 268 12.92 8.00 -18.57
C GLN A 268 13.21 7.29 -19.89
N ASP A 269 12.34 7.44 -20.90
CA ASP A 269 12.47 6.75 -22.18
C ASP A 269 13.66 7.26 -22.98
N GLY A 270 13.99 8.56 -22.86
CA GLY A 270 15.16 9.18 -23.45
C GLY A 270 16.48 8.78 -22.77
N GLY A 271 16.43 8.03 -21.67
CA GLY A 271 17.62 7.59 -20.94
C GLY A 271 18.42 8.74 -20.32
N VAL A 272 17.74 9.85 -19.96
CA VAL A 272 18.40 11.03 -19.39
C VAL A 272 19.05 10.68 -18.05
N ALA A 273 20.33 11.01 -17.91
CA ALA A 273 21.09 10.70 -16.70
C ALA A 273 20.42 11.27 -15.44
N GLY A 274 20.25 10.43 -14.42
CA GLY A 274 19.55 10.77 -13.17
C GLY A 274 18.02 10.63 -13.24
N PHE A 275 17.44 10.32 -14.42
CA PHE A 275 15.98 10.19 -14.62
C PHE A 275 15.55 8.86 -15.23
N THR A 276 16.44 7.87 -15.29
CA THR A 276 16.20 6.56 -15.90
C THR A 276 15.04 5.77 -15.29
N THR A 277 14.60 6.14 -14.08
CA THR A 277 13.45 5.58 -13.37
C THR A 277 12.40 6.64 -13.03
N ALA A 278 12.42 7.81 -13.68
CA ALA A 278 11.62 8.98 -13.34
C ALA A 278 10.12 8.71 -13.18
N ALA A 279 9.52 7.95 -14.11
CA ALA A 279 8.11 7.62 -14.09
C ALA A 279 7.79 6.27 -13.40
N SER A 280 8.78 5.36 -13.33
CA SER A 280 8.58 3.97 -12.88
C SER A 280 9.24 3.64 -11.55
N GLY A 281 10.04 4.52 -11.00
CA GLY A 281 10.70 4.36 -9.71
C GLY A 281 10.01 5.15 -8.61
N ILE A 282 10.54 6.35 -8.30
CA ILE A 282 10.03 7.23 -7.25
C ILE A 282 9.58 8.57 -7.82
N PRO A 283 8.44 8.63 -8.54
CA PRO A 283 7.98 9.83 -9.23
C PRO A 283 7.89 11.08 -8.35
N ASN A 284 7.44 10.94 -7.10
CA ASN A 284 7.33 12.06 -6.17
C ASN A 284 8.71 12.69 -5.84
N GLN A 285 9.74 11.86 -5.65
CA GLN A 285 11.10 12.35 -5.43
C GLN A 285 11.64 13.05 -6.68
N THR A 286 11.36 12.47 -7.86
CA THR A 286 11.76 13.08 -9.14
C THR A 286 11.10 14.42 -9.35
N VAL A 287 9.81 14.57 -9.10
CA VAL A 287 9.10 15.86 -9.15
C VAL A 287 9.76 16.88 -8.23
N LEU A 288 10.08 16.52 -6.99
CA LEU A 288 10.77 17.43 -6.07
C LEU A 288 12.17 17.85 -6.55
N THR A 289 12.88 16.94 -7.20
CA THR A 289 14.18 17.25 -7.82
C THR A 289 14.01 18.27 -8.93
N LEU A 290 13.01 18.10 -9.79
CA LEU A 290 12.70 19.00 -10.90
C LEU A 290 12.20 20.38 -10.43
N VAL A 291 11.41 20.41 -9.37
CA VAL A 291 10.94 21.68 -8.74
C VAL A 291 12.11 22.45 -8.08
N GLY A 292 13.22 21.78 -7.78
CA GLY A 292 14.43 22.41 -7.28
C GLY A 292 14.42 22.77 -5.79
N ILE A 293 13.45 22.29 -5.00
CA ILE A 293 13.38 22.57 -3.56
C ILE A 293 14.24 21.54 -2.80
N LYS A 294 15.56 21.73 -2.80
CA LYS A 294 16.55 20.77 -2.28
C LYS A 294 16.29 20.31 -0.84
N TRP A 295 15.97 21.22 0.07
CA TRP A 295 15.73 20.85 1.48
C TRP A 295 14.48 19.96 1.63
N LEU A 296 13.43 20.22 0.85
CA LEU A 296 12.21 19.41 0.85
C LEU A 296 12.47 18.02 0.27
N MET A 297 13.26 17.93 -0.81
CA MET A 297 13.67 16.67 -1.41
C MET A 297 14.46 15.81 -0.41
N VAL A 298 15.40 16.40 0.36
CA VAL A 298 16.16 15.67 1.39
C VAL A 298 15.24 15.16 2.50
N ILE A 299 14.38 16.02 3.06
CA ILE A 299 13.44 15.62 4.12
C ILE A 299 12.51 14.52 3.61
N PHE A 300 11.94 14.67 2.42
CA PHE A 300 11.06 13.66 1.82
C PHE A 300 11.79 12.34 1.61
N SER A 301 13.01 12.36 1.10
CA SER A 301 13.81 11.15 0.87
C SER A 301 14.11 10.40 2.17
N VAL A 302 14.47 11.10 3.24
CA VAL A 302 14.71 10.48 4.56
C VAL A 302 13.42 9.89 5.11
N LEU A 303 12.31 10.62 5.07
CA LEU A 303 11.03 10.10 5.55
C LEU A 303 10.53 8.90 4.74
N LEU A 304 10.70 8.95 3.41
CA LEU A 304 10.30 7.87 2.51
C LEU A 304 11.17 6.62 2.76
N PHE A 305 12.48 6.78 2.92
CA PHE A 305 13.38 5.70 3.31
C PHE A 305 12.94 5.06 4.63
N CYS A 306 12.70 5.86 5.66
CA CYS A 306 12.21 5.37 6.95
C CYS A 306 10.86 4.68 6.83
N ALA A 307 9.94 5.16 5.97
CA ALA A 307 8.66 4.54 5.74
C ALA A 307 8.81 3.15 5.09
N PHE A 308 9.68 3.01 4.08
CA PHE A 308 9.96 1.71 3.47
C PHE A 308 10.57 0.73 4.47
N VAL A 309 11.57 1.15 5.24
CA VAL A 309 12.24 0.30 6.23
C VAL A 309 11.26 -0.11 7.32
N SER A 310 10.49 0.83 7.88
CA SER A 310 9.54 0.52 8.97
C SER A 310 8.42 -0.42 8.50
N THR A 311 7.91 -0.21 7.29
CA THR A 311 6.93 -1.11 6.67
C THR A 311 7.50 -2.52 6.51
N SER A 312 8.71 -2.65 5.95
CA SER A 312 9.37 -3.95 5.77
C SER A 312 9.56 -4.70 7.08
N VAL A 313 10.10 -4.05 8.11
CA VAL A 313 10.31 -4.67 9.42
C VAL A 313 8.98 -5.14 10.03
N THR A 314 7.94 -4.33 9.94
CA THR A 314 6.61 -4.69 10.48
C THR A 314 6.01 -5.88 9.74
N LEU A 315 6.11 -5.92 8.40
CA LEU A 315 5.58 -7.02 7.59
C LEU A 315 6.39 -8.31 7.76
N VAL A 316 7.73 -8.23 7.81
CA VAL A 316 8.59 -9.38 8.14
C VAL A 316 8.26 -9.93 9.52
N PHE A 317 8.08 -9.07 10.52
CA PHE A 317 7.66 -9.48 11.86
C PHE A 317 6.29 -10.17 11.86
N THR A 318 5.34 -9.67 11.08
CA THR A 318 4.03 -10.31 10.90
C THR A 318 4.18 -11.73 10.34
N MET A 319 5.06 -11.93 9.35
CA MET A 319 5.35 -13.26 8.80
C MET A 319 6.04 -14.17 9.82
N ILE A 320 6.99 -13.63 10.60
CA ILE A 320 7.65 -14.38 11.69
C ILE A 320 6.61 -14.88 12.70
N GLN A 321 5.76 -14.00 13.20
CA GLN A 321 4.70 -14.35 14.16
C GLN A 321 3.76 -15.43 13.63
N ARG A 322 3.51 -15.40 12.32
CA ARG A 322 2.61 -16.35 11.67
C ARG A 322 3.18 -17.75 11.54
N PHE A 323 4.47 -17.86 11.20
CA PHE A 323 5.08 -19.14 10.83
C PHE A 323 5.95 -19.76 11.92
N GLN A 324 6.47 -19.00 12.89
CA GLN A 324 7.36 -19.55 13.93
C GLN A 324 6.72 -20.64 14.81
N GLY A 325 5.38 -20.62 14.96
CA GLY A 325 4.65 -21.61 15.76
C GLY A 325 4.24 -22.88 15.00
N HIS A 326 4.34 -22.82 13.65
CA HIS A 326 3.76 -23.85 12.78
C HIS A 326 4.82 -24.40 11.83
N CYS A 327 4.96 -25.35 11.23
CA CYS A 327 5.90 -25.78 10.16
C CYS A 327 7.32 -26.16 10.58
N PHE A 328 7.62 -26.28 11.89
CA PHE A 328 8.94 -26.67 12.33
C PHE A 328 9.01 -28.11 12.87
N PRO A 329 10.07 -28.87 12.52
CA PRO A 329 10.30 -30.18 13.12
C PRO A 329 10.60 -30.04 14.61
N LYS A 330 10.28 -31.11 15.41
CA LYS A 330 10.54 -31.15 16.84
C LYS A 330 12.02 -30.93 17.21
N ALA A 331 12.94 -31.14 16.24
CA ALA A 331 14.37 -30.93 16.39
C ALA A 331 14.77 -29.45 16.64
N ILE A 332 13.90 -28.49 16.31
CA ILE A 332 14.15 -27.07 16.55
C ILE A 332 13.15 -26.56 17.62
N PRO A 333 13.39 -26.82 18.91
CA PRO A 333 12.42 -26.46 19.97
C PRO A 333 12.40 -24.96 20.29
N ASN A 334 13.50 -24.24 20.00
CA ASN A 334 13.63 -22.83 20.38
C ASN A 334 12.86 -21.92 19.41
N GLU A 335 11.79 -21.27 19.91
CA GLU A 335 10.94 -20.37 19.17
C GLU A 335 11.68 -19.16 18.59
N LYS A 336 12.69 -18.64 19.28
CA LYS A 336 13.51 -17.53 18.79
C LYS A 336 14.33 -17.96 17.56
N ILE A 337 14.87 -19.17 17.55
CA ILE A 337 15.61 -19.70 16.40
C ILE A 337 14.65 -19.89 15.21
N ARG A 338 13.44 -20.40 15.45
CA ARG A 338 12.41 -20.52 14.41
C ARG A 338 12.06 -19.15 13.81
N GLY A 339 11.89 -18.13 14.66
CA GLY A 339 11.64 -16.77 14.21
C GLY A 339 12.77 -16.20 13.33
N VAL A 340 14.02 -16.43 13.72
CA VAL A 340 15.18 -16.00 12.91
C VAL A 340 15.19 -16.72 11.57
N ILE A 341 14.95 -18.04 11.53
CA ILE A 341 14.90 -18.81 10.28
C ILE A 341 13.81 -18.27 9.36
N VAL A 342 12.59 -18.07 9.87
CA VAL A 342 11.50 -17.49 9.08
C VAL A 342 11.87 -16.11 8.55
N GLY A 343 12.41 -15.25 9.41
CA GLY A 343 12.81 -13.90 9.03
C GLY A 343 13.84 -13.89 7.90
N VAL A 344 14.88 -14.71 8.03
CA VAL A 344 15.93 -14.83 7.00
C VAL A 344 15.36 -15.36 5.68
N VAL A 345 14.53 -16.40 5.73
CA VAL A 345 13.91 -16.98 4.52
C VAL A 345 13.01 -15.95 3.84
N VAL A 346 12.14 -15.27 4.59
CA VAL A 346 11.26 -14.23 4.06
C VAL A 346 12.05 -13.10 3.42
N ILE A 347 13.08 -12.59 4.12
CA ILE A 347 13.93 -11.51 3.60
C ILE A 347 14.68 -11.95 2.34
N ALA A 348 15.19 -13.19 2.29
CA ALA A 348 15.88 -13.72 1.12
C ALA A 348 14.95 -13.82 -0.11
N ILE A 349 13.72 -14.30 0.08
CA ILE A 349 12.71 -14.33 -0.99
C ILE A 349 12.39 -12.90 -1.45
N CYS A 350 12.13 -11.99 -0.53
CA CYS A 350 11.81 -10.59 -0.84
C CYS A 350 12.99 -9.88 -1.52
N PHE A 351 14.24 -10.19 -1.14
CA PHE A 351 15.41 -9.68 -1.83
C PHE A 351 15.45 -10.13 -3.29
N ALA A 352 15.25 -11.41 -3.57
CA ALA A 352 15.23 -11.91 -4.94
C ALA A 352 14.13 -11.21 -5.79
N ILE A 353 12.94 -11.03 -5.22
CA ILE A 353 11.83 -10.31 -5.89
C ILE A 353 12.17 -8.82 -6.06
N SER A 354 12.89 -8.21 -5.10
CA SER A 354 13.21 -6.77 -5.13
C SER A 354 14.12 -6.40 -6.32
N LEU A 355 14.87 -7.33 -6.86
CA LEU A 355 15.72 -7.12 -8.05
C LEU A 355 14.90 -6.78 -9.32
N LEU A 356 13.60 -7.10 -9.33
CA LEU A 356 12.69 -6.67 -10.39
C LEU A 356 12.50 -5.14 -10.41
N GLY A 357 12.80 -4.45 -9.31
CA GLY A 357 12.59 -3.02 -9.11
C GLY A 357 11.16 -2.68 -8.70
N LEU A 358 11.00 -1.52 -8.05
CA LEU A 358 9.74 -1.08 -7.43
C LEU A 358 8.57 -1.06 -8.44
N GLY A 359 8.79 -0.46 -9.61
CA GLY A 359 7.75 -0.33 -10.63
C GLY A 359 7.21 -1.67 -11.13
N ASN A 360 8.09 -2.64 -11.41
CA ASN A 360 7.67 -3.95 -11.89
C ASN A 360 6.93 -4.75 -10.81
N ILE A 361 7.36 -4.65 -9.55
CA ILE A 361 6.69 -5.32 -8.43
C ILE A 361 5.27 -4.78 -8.28
N ILE A 362 5.10 -3.45 -8.29
CA ILE A 362 3.78 -2.82 -8.17
C ILE A 362 2.91 -3.13 -9.38
N LYS A 363 3.46 -3.08 -10.57
CA LYS A 363 2.70 -3.36 -11.81
C LYS A 363 2.26 -4.81 -11.92
N TYR A 364 3.15 -5.76 -11.61
CA TYR A 364 2.93 -7.18 -11.87
C TYR A 364 2.53 -7.95 -10.60
N ALA A 365 3.34 -7.92 -9.52
CA ALA A 365 3.03 -8.70 -8.34
C ALA A 365 1.73 -8.23 -7.67
N TYR A 366 1.58 -6.92 -7.42
CA TYR A 366 0.34 -6.37 -6.90
C TYR A 366 -0.82 -6.52 -7.90
N GLY A 367 -0.53 -6.36 -9.21
CA GLY A 367 -1.54 -6.53 -10.24
C GLY A 367 -2.11 -7.94 -10.28
N TYR A 368 -1.27 -8.98 -10.35
CA TYR A 368 -1.72 -10.37 -10.35
C TYR A 368 -2.40 -10.77 -9.05
N ASP A 369 -1.87 -10.33 -7.92
CA ASP A 369 -2.50 -10.55 -6.63
C ASP A 369 -3.87 -9.85 -6.54
N GLY A 370 -4.03 -8.67 -7.15
CA GLY A 370 -5.31 -8.00 -7.30
C GLY A 370 -6.32 -8.80 -8.13
N TYR A 371 -5.91 -9.40 -9.25
CA TYR A 371 -6.77 -10.31 -10.02
C TYR A 371 -7.19 -11.51 -9.18
N TYR A 372 -6.26 -12.09 -8.44
CA TYR A 372 -6.56 -13.19 -7.52
C TYR A 372 -7.54 -12.75 -6.42
N ALA A 373 -7.35 -11.58 -5.84
CA ALA A 373 -8.23 -11.03 -4.81
C ALA A 373 -9.66 -10.76 -5.31
N ILE A 374 -9.84 -10.38 -6.58
CA ILE A 374 -11.18 -10.28 -7.18
C ILE A 374 -11.90 -11.62 -7.06
N LEU A 375 -11.23 -12.72 -7.41
CA LEU A 375 -11.80 -14.06 -7.40
C LEU A 375 -12.06 -14.58 -5.98
N VAL A 376 -11.11 -14.36 -5.07
CA VAL A 376 -11.15 -14.99 -3.75
C VAL A 376 -11.72 -14.10 -2.64
N ILE A 377 -11.84 -12.79 -2.85
CA ILE A 377 -12.40 -11.86 -1.86
C ILE A 377 -13.64 -11.15 -2.39
N PHE A 378 -13.54 -10.43 -3.51
CA PHE A 378 -14.65 -9.62 -4.00
C PHE A 378 -15.85 -10.45 -4.36
N LEU A 379 -15.69 -11.46 -5.23
CA LEU A 379 -16.78 -12.35 -5.61
C LEU A 379 -17.39 -13.09 -4.41
N PRO A 380 -16.60 -13.72 -3.51
CA PRO A 380 -17.14 -14.33 -2.30
C PRO A 380 -17.90 -13.37 -1.39
N VAL A 381 -17.39 -12.18 -1.17
CA VAL A 381 -18.07 -11.16 -0.34
C VAL A 381 -19.41 -10.75 -0.95
N LEU A 382 -19.47 -10.61 -2.29
CA LEU A 382 -20.71 -10.27 -2.98
C LEU A 382 -21.70 -11.44 -2.99
N ILE A 383 -21.23 -12.65 -3.31
CA ILE A 383 -22.09 -13.82 -3.51
C ILE A 383 -22.57 -14.42 -2.16
N TRP A 384 -21.69 -14.51 -1.17
CA TRP A 384 -21.99 -15.16 0.11
C TRP A 384 -22.04 -14.15 1.28
N GLY A 385 -21.14 -13.18 1.30
CA GLY A 385 -21.04 -12.21 2.39
C GLY A 385 -22.26 -11.32 2.51
N LEU A 386 -22.70 -10.67 1.43
CA LEU A 386 -23.87 -9.80 1.44
C LEU A 386 -25.16 -10.50 1.88
N PRO A 387 -25.53 -11.70 1.35
CA PRO A 387 -26.70 -12.44 1.83
C PRO A 387 -26.59 -12.82 3.31
N LYS A 388 -25.42 -13.31 3.77
CA LYS A 388 -25.20 -13.65 5.18
C LYS A 388 -25.38 -12.43 6.10
N VAL A 389 -24.83 -11.27 5.70
CA VAL A 389 -25.00 -10.00 6.45
C VAL A 389 -26.47 -9.58 6.51
N LYS A 390 -27.22 -9.71 5.41
CA LYS A 390 -28.65 -9.39 5.38
C LYS A 390 -29.40 -10.28 6.35
N LYS A 391 -29.18 -11.60 6.31
CA LYS A 391 -29.83 -12.59 7.18
C LYS A 391 -29.54 -12.30 8.66
N LEU A 392 -28.26 -12.22 9.05
CA LEU A 392 -27.86 -11.94 10.44
C LEU A 392 -28.39 -10.58 10.96
N SER A 393 -28.49 -9.58 10.06
CA SER A 393 -29.04 -8.28 10.45
C SER A 393 -30.56 -8.35 10.73
N ALA A 394 -31.30 -9.20 10.00
CA ALA A 394 -32.72 -9.42 10.22
C ALA A 394 -32.98 -10.21 11.50
N GLU A 395 -32.21 -11.28 11.73
CA GLU A 395 -32.30 -12.11 12.94
C GLU A 395 -32.06 -11.27 14.21
N LYS A 396 -30.99 -10.46 14.24
CA LYS A 396 -30.69 -9.59 15.41
C LYS A 396 -31.71 -8.46 15.60
N LYS A 397 -32.40 -8.04 14.56
CA LYS A 397 -33.50 -7.08 14.70
C LYS A 397 -34.72 -7.73 15.33
N ALA A 398 -35.06 -8.95 14.90
CA ALA A 398 -36.16 -9.72 15.46
C ALA A 398 -35.95 -10.15 16.93
N GLU A 399 -34.69 -10.35 17.36
CA GLU A 399 -34.35 -10.61 18.77
C GLU A 399 -34.52 -9.39 19.70
N LEU A 400 -34.61 -8.18 19.14
CA LEU A 400 -34.74 -6.91 19.89
C LEU A 400 -36.17 -6.36 19.88
N GLU A 401 -37.04 -6.88 19.03
CA GLU A 401 -38.49 -6.64 18.98
C GLU A 401 -39.26 -7.68 19.80
#